data_a358d8c67574c6ed641c2467411a6545
#
_entry.id   a358d8c67574c6ed641c2467411a6545
#
_cell.length_a   1.000
_cell.length_b   1.000
_cell.length_c   1.000
_cell.angle_alpha   90.00
_cell.angle_beta   90.00
_cell.angle_gamma   90.00
#
_symmetry.space_group_name_H-M   'P 1'
#
loop_
_entity.id
_entity.type
_entity.pdbx_description
1 polymer ?
#
loop_
_entity_poly.entity_id
_entity_poly.type
_entity_poly.pdbx_seq_one_letter_code
_entity_poly.pdbx_strand_id
1 'polypeptide(L)'
;MNPFDRYNPFRPLIHWYYTRIMDRFIDHELDVRFAAYKKTGKQPTTIMDLALDKYLETQPEPTLPVMDLEFKKFAISQMKVFVLAGHDTTSSTLCYIFCLLARNPQAREKARAEHNEVFGSDISLTSSAIMAAPYLLNQLPFTVAIIKEVLRLFPPASSTRYGIPELSLAANGQLFPTDGCTCWSLHQAMHRDLLYWPQPDTFLPERWLVSKDDPLYPVRGAWRPFEVGPRNCIGQELVMSELKIAMLMTLREFNIEACYEEWDQMKGRTGCRTVNGERAYQVLDGTMRPADGMPCKVAVAS
;
A
#
# COMPACT_ATOMS: atom_id res chain seq x y z
N MET A 1 6.22 -19.72 -5.97
CA MET A 1 5.27 -20.09 -7.05
C MET A 1 5.47 -21.56 -7.39
N ASN A 2 4.41 -22.35 -7.35
CA ASN A 2 4.47 -23.76 -7.77
C ASN A 2 4.78 -23.78 -9.29
N PRO A 3 5.84 -24.47 -9.77
CA PRO A 3 6.15 -24.54 -11.20
C PRO A 3 4.99 -25.08 -12.04
N PHE A 4 4.11 -25.89 -11.46
CA PHE A 4 2.90 -26.37 -12.12
C PHE A 4 1.84 -25.29 -12.37
N ASP A 5 1.79 -24.23 -11.57
CA ASP A 5 0.86 -23.10 -11.80
C ASP A 5 1.23 -22.30 -13.04
N ARG A 6 2.51 -22.21 -13.39
CA ARG A 6 2.99 -21.49 -14.57
C ARG A 6 2.55 -22.16 -15.88
N TYR A 7 2.40 -23.49 -15.87
CA TYR A 7 2.05 -24.32 -17.04
C TYR A 7 0.61 -24.86 -16.98
N ASN A 8 -0.23 -24.34 -16.06
CA ASN A 8 -1.62 -24.77 -15.99
C ASN A 8 -2.38 -24.33 -17.26
N PRO A 9 -2.81 -25.26 -18.12
CA PRO A 9 -3.49 -24.95 -19.38
C PRO A 9 -4.86 -24.27 -19.17
N PHE A 10 -5.44 -24.38 -17.98
CA PHE A 10 -6.70 -23.73 -17.62
C PHE A 10 -6.52 -22.27 -17.16
N ARG A 11 -5.29 -21.83 -16.92
CA ARG A 11 -5.00 -20.44 -16.46
C ARG A 11 -5.62 -19.38 -17.35
N PRO A 12 -5.59 -19.44 -18.68
CA PRO A 12 -6.25 -18.45 -19.53
C PRO A 12 -7.77 -18.40 -19.33
N LEU A 13 -8.42 -19.57 -19.15
CA LEU A 13 -9.87 -19.65 -18.91
C LEU A 13 -10.23 -19.08 -17.53
N ILE A 14 -9.46 -19.41 -16.51
CA ILE A 14 -9.63 -18.90 -15.15
C ILE A 14 -9.46 -17.38 -15.15
N HIS A 15 -8.42 -16.88 -15.79
CA HIS A 15 -8.16 -15.45 -15.92
C HIS A 15 -9.29 -14.75 -16.68
N TRP A 16 -9.72 -15.28 -17.81
CA TRP A 16 -10.86 -14.77 -18.56
C TRP A 16 -12.14 -14.72 -17.70
N TYR A 17 -12.42 -15.79 -16.96
CA TYR A 17 -13.60 -15.87 -16.10
C TYR A 17 -13.61 -14.78 -15.01
N TYR A 18 -12.52 -14.64 -14.25
CA TYR A 18 -12.43 -13.62 -13.20
C TYR A 18 -12.40 -12.20 -13.76
N THR A 19 -11.71 -11.98 -14.88
CA THR A 19 -11.73 -10.67 -15.56
C THR A 19 -13.15 -10.29 -15.96
N ARG A 20 -13.92 -11.24 -16.49
CA ARG A 20 -15.31 -11.00 -16.90
C ARG A 20 -16.24 -10.73 -15.71
N ILE A 21 -16.01 -11.35 -14.56
CA ILE A 21 -16.77 -11.04 -13.34
C ILE A 21 -16.48 -9.60 -12.89
N MET A 22 -15.21 -9.23 -12.82
CA MET A 22 -14.81 -7.87 -12.43
C MET A 22 -15.35 -6.82 -13.42
N ASP A 23 -15.21 -7.07 -14.71
CA ASP A 23 -15.71 -6.17 -15.73
C ASP A 23 -17.21 -5.93 -15.60
N ARG A 24 -18.00 -6.99 -15.41
CA ARG A 24 -19.46 -6.89 -15.22
C ARG A 24 -19.84 -6.13 -13.95
N PHE A 25 -19.12 -6.38 -12.86
CA PHE A 25 -19.37 -5.69 -11.60
C PHE A 25 -19.13 -4.20 -11.72
N ILE A 26 -17.95 -3.81 -12.25
CA ILE A 26 -17.59 -2.40 -12.43
C ILE A 26 -18.50 -1.73 -13.46
N ASP A 27 -18.84 -2.43 -14.54
CA ASP A 27 -19.77 -1.97 -15.58
C ASP A 27 -21.13 -1.61 -14.99
N HIS A 28 -21.68 -2.51 -14.18
CA HIS A 28 -22.95 -2.29 -13.48
C HIS A 28 -22.89 -1.11 -12.52
N GLU A 29 -21.83 -1.02 -11.69
CA GLU A 29 -21.65 0.09 -10.76
C GLU A 29 -21.52 1.45 -11.47
N LEU A 30 -20.81 1.48 -12.61
CA LEU A 30 -20.73 2.69 -13.43
C LEU A 30 -22.10 3.13 -13.95
N ASP A 31 -22.93 2.20 -14.43
CA ASP A 31 -24.26 2.51 -14.92
C ASP A 31 -25.19 3.01 -13.81
N VAL A 32 -25.17 2.36 -12.65
CA VAL A 32 -25.97 2.75 -11.47
C VAL A 32 -25.61 4.18 -11.03
N ARG A 33 -24.29 4.46 -10.92
CA ARG A 33 -23.79 5.78 -10.49
C ARG A 33 -24.07 6.85 -11.53
N PHE A 34 -23.88 6.55 -12.81
CA PHE A 34 -24.21 7.47 -13.89
C PHE A 34 -25.68 7.86 -13.91
N ALA A 35 -26.58 6.87 -13.72
CA ALA A 35 -28.01 7.13 -13.60
C ALA A 35 -28.39 7.94 -12.36
N ALA A 36 -27.73 7.69 -11.22
CA ALA A 36 -27.92 8.44 -9.98
C ALA A 36 -27.42 9.88 -10.11
N TYR A 37 -26.24 10.08 -10.69
CA TYR A 37 -25.64 11.40 -10.92
C TYR A 37 -26.55 12.29 -11.77
N LYS A 38 -27.12 11.76 -12.84
CA LYS A 38 -28.09 12.47 -13.69
C LYS A 38 -29.34 12.95 -12.97
N LYS A 39 -29.82 12.16 -11.98
CA LYS A 39 -31.04 12.48 -11.25
C LYS A 39 -30.87 13.54 -10.17
N THR A 40 -29.73 13.56 -9.51
CA THR A 40 -29.55 14.27 -8.24
C THR A 40 -28.52 15.39 -8.29
N GLY A 41 -27.67 15.47 -9.34
CA GLY A 41 -26.54 16.41 -9.39
C GLY A 41 -25.61 16.29 -8.18
N LYS A 42 -25.48 15.07 -7.61
CA LYS A 42 -24.83 14.82 -6.33
C LYS A 42 -23.33 15.11 -6.43
N GLN A 43 -22.78 15.76 -5.41
CA GLN A 43 -21.33 15.96 -5.28
C GLN A 43 -20.59 14.60 -5.31
N PRO A 44 -19.49 14.52 -6.07
CA PRO A 44 -18.71 13.30 -6.16
C PRO A 44 -18.13 12.92 -4.79
N THR A 45 -18.31 11.67 -4.38
CA THR A 45 -17.84 11.13 -3.09
C THR A 45 -16.83 10.00 -3.26
N THR A 46 -16.70 9.47 -4.47
CA THR A 46 -15.76 8.39 -4.79
C THR A 46 -14.95 8.73 -6.03
N ILE A 47 -13.84 8.00 -6.24
CA ILE A 47 -13.01 8.13 -7.46
C ILE A 47 -13.85 7.90 -8.73
N MET A 48 -14.80 6.97 -8.66
CA MET A 48 -15.71 6.68 -9.78
C MET A 48 -16.64 7.87 -10.06
N ASP A 49 -17.16 8.52 -9.02
CA ASP A 49 -18.00 9.71 -9.16
C ASP A 49 -17.20 10.88 -9.75
N LEU A 50 -15.93 11.07 -9.32
CA LEU A 50 -15.04 12.06 -9.89
C LEU A 50 -14.74 11.82 -11.37
N ALA A 51 -14.55 10.56 -11.77
CA ALA A 51 -14.34 10.20 -13.17
C ALA A 51 -15.59 10.49 -14.02
N LEU A 52 -16.78 10.21 -13.49
CA LEU A 52 -18.05 10.51 -14.14
C LEU A 52 -18.30 12.02 -14.25
N ASP A 53 -17.98 12.77 -13.20
CA ASP A 53 -18.09 14.23 -13.20
C ASP A 53 -17.23 14.84 -14.31
N LYS A 54 -15.97 14.46 -14.38
CA LYS A 54 -15.07 14.91 -15.45
C LYS A 54 -15.51 14.46 -16.83
N TYR A 55 -16.04 13.26 -16.97
CA TYR A 55 -16.59 12.80 -18.25
C TYR A 55 -17.75 13.70 -18.71
N LEU A 56 -18.70 14.01 -17.82
CA LEU A 56 -19.85 14.83 -18.12
C LEU A 56 -19.47 16.30 -18.45
N GLU A 57 -18.45 16.85 -17.79
CA GLU A 57 -17.91 18.17 -18.11
C GLU A 57 -17.37 18.27 -19.55
N THR A 58 -16.88 17.17 -20.11
CA THR A 58 -16.29 17.14 -21.46
C THR A 58 -17.32 16.89 -22.56
N GLN A 59 -18.57 16.56 -22.22
CA GLN A 59 -19.60 16.26 -23.18
C GLN A 59 -20.28 17.54 -23.70
N PRO A 60 -20.47 17.70 -25.02
CA PRO A 60 -21.15 18.87 -25.61
C PRO A 60 -22.63 18.96 -25.23
N GLU A 61 -23.26 17.83 -24.90
CA GLU A 61 -24.65 17.75 -24.43
C GLU A 61 -24.72 16.95 -23.14
N PRO A 62 -25.05 17.57 -21.97
CA PRO A 62 -25.15 16.88 -20.67
C PRO A 62 -26.34 15.90 -20.58
N THR A 63 -27.11 15.74 -21.66
CA THR A 63 -28.35 14.94 -21.72
C THR A 63 -28.16 13.55 -22.31
N LEU A 64 -26.94 13.10 -22.59
CA LEU A 64 -26.70 11.77 -23.17
C LEU A 64 -27.47 10.67 -22.41
N PRO A 65 -28.31 9.87 -23.10
CA PRO A 65 -29.09 8.82 -22.45
C PRO A 65 -28.22 7.67 -21.94
N VAL A 66 -27.08 7.43 -22.57
CA VAL A 66 -26.16 6.31 -22.29
C VAL A 66 -24.73 6.81 -22.28
N MET A 67 -23.91 6.24 -21.42
CA MET A 67 -22.48 6.51 -21.34
C MET A 67 -21.78 6.00 -22.61
N ASP A 68 -20.80 6.77 -23.12
CA ASP A 68 -19.97 6.34 -24.24
C ASP A 68 -19.22 5.05 -23.94
N LEU A 69 -19.21 4.13 -24.91
CA LEU A 69 -18.62 2.81 -24.77
C LEU A 69 -17.09 2.85 -24.61
N GLU A 70 -16.42 3.79 -25.24
CA GLU A 70 -14.96 3.94 -25.13
C GLU A 70 -14.57 4.44 -23.75
N PHE A 71 -15.27 5.49 -23.26
CA PHE A 71 -15.07 5.96 -21.90
C PHE A 71 -15.36 4.85 -20.89
N LYS A 72 -16.42 4.09 -21.06
CA LYS A 72 -16.81 2.99 -20.17
C LYS A 72 -15.72 1.91 -20.09
N LYS A 73 -15.19 1.47 -21.23
CA LYS A 73 -14.06 0.53 -21.28
C LYS A 73 -12.81 1.07 -20.61
N PHE A 74 -12.50 2.34 -20.85
CA PHE A 74 -11.37 3.01 -20.21
C PHE A 74 -11.56 3.06 -18.69
N ALA A 75 -12.72 3.52 -18.21
CA ALA A 75 -13.05 3.59 -16.78
C ALA A 75 -12.94 2.23 -16.09
N ILE A 76 -13.51 1.17 -16.69
CA ILE A 76 -13.39 -0.21 -16.17
C ILE A 76 -11.92 -0.62 -16.03
N SER A 77 -11.10 -0.36 -17.04
CA SER A 77 -9.68 -0.67 -17.02
C SER A 77 -8.96 0.08 -15.88
N GLN A 78 -9.21 1.38 -15.72
CA GLN A 78 -8.62 2.18 -14.64
C GLN A 78 -9.08 1.73 -13.26
N MET A 79 -10.37 1.43 -13.07
CA MET A 79 -10.88 0.94 -11.79
C MET A 79 -10.22 -0.38 -11.37
N LYS A 80 -9.98 -1.30 -12.31
CA LYS A 80 -9.22 -2.53 -12.01
C LYS A 80 -7.81 -2.24 -11.53
N VAL A 81 -7.13 -1.26 -12.12
CA VAL A 81 -5.80 -0.83 -11.67
C VAL A 81 -5.86 -0.24 -10.26
N PHE A 82 -6.84 0.62 -9.96
CA PHE A 82 -7.02 1.18 -8.62
C PHE A 82 -7.27 0.10 -7.56
N VAL A 83 -8.16 -0.87 -7.85
CA VAL A 83 -8.45 -1.98 -6.93
C VAL A 83 -7.19 -2.82 -6.67
N LEU A 84 -6.46 -3.21 -7.72
CA LEU A 84 -5.24 -3.99 -7.58
C LEU A 84 -4.16 -3.22 -6.81
N ALA A 85 -3.87 -1.99 -7.23
CA ALA A 85 -2.78 -1.20 -6.65
C ALA A 85 -3.06 -0.84 -5.18
N GLY A 86 -4.29 -0.45 -4.85
CA GLY A 86 -4.67 -0.08 -3.49
C GLY A 86 -4.74 -1.29 -2.55
N HIS A 87 -5.31 -2.41 -3.00
CA HIS A 87 -5.47 -3.60 -2.17
C HIS A 87 -4.13 -4.25 -1.81
N ASP A 88 -3.32 -4.60 -2.81
CA ASP A 88 -2.11 -5.41 -2.60
C ASP A 88 -1.03 -4.68 -1.79
N THR A 89 -0.78 -3.42 -2.11
CA THR A 89 0.25 -2.65 -1.43
C THR A 89 -0.14 -2.27 0.00
N THR A 90 -1.40 -1.89 0.22
CA THR A 90 -1.93 -1.53 1.53
C THR A 90 -1.97 -2.74 2.46
N SER A 91 -2.50 -3.87 1.99
CA SER A 91 -2.57 -5.11 2.78
C SER A 91 -1.19 -5.63 3.16
N SER A 92 -0.22 -5.62 2.22
CA SER A 92 1.17 -5.98 2.51
C SER A 92 1.77 -5.08 3.60
N THR A 93 1.56 -3.77 3.50
CA THR A 93 2.06 -2.81 4.50
C THR A 93 1.44 -3.05 5.87
N LEU A 94 0.13 -3.30 5.95
CA LEU A 94 -0.56 -3.65 7.21
C LEU A 94 0.00 -4.93 7.84
N CYS A 95 0.25 -5.97 7.03
CA CYS A 95 0.89 -7.19 7.51
C CYS A 95 2.21 -6.89 8.22
N TYR A 96 3.09 -6.08 7.60
CA TYR A 96 4.38 -5.74 8.22
C TYR A 96 4.25 -4.78 9.39
N ILE A 97 3.26 -3.87 9.41
CA ILE A 97 2.96 -3.03 10.59
C ILE A 97 2.68 -3.93 11.79
N PHE A 98 1.74 -4.86 11.69
CA PHE A 98 1.38 -5.75 12.80
C PHE A 98 2.52 -6.70 13.18
N CYS A 99 3.24 -7.23 12.18
CA CYS A 99 4.40 -8.10 12.43
C CYS A 99 5.48 -7.39 13.24
N LEU A 100 5.83 -6.15 12.88
CA LEU A 100 6.85 -5.37 13.56
C LEU A 100 6.38 -4.87 14.94
N LEU A 101 5.13 -4.47 15.07
CA LEU A 101 4.57 -4.03 16.36
C LEU A 101 4.42 -5.19 17.35
N ALA A 102 4.16 -6.41 16.90
CA ALA A 102 4.18 -7.59 17.75
C ALA A 102 5.56 -7.85 18.37
N ARG A 103 6.62 -7.62 17.60
CA ARG A 103 8.02 -7.78 18.02
C ARG A 103 8.58 -6.58 18.79
N ASN A 104 7.89 -5.45 18.76
CA ASN A 104 8.28 -4.20 19.41
C ASN A 104 7.15 -3.68 20.32
N PRO A 105 6.90 -4.32 21.48
CA PRO A 105 5.78 -3.96 22.37
C PRO A 105 5.81 -2.50 22.81
N GLN A 106 7.00 -1.94 23.03
CA GLN A 106 7.13 -0.53 23.43
C GLN A 106 6.58 0.43 22.34
N ALA A 107 6.88 0.17 21.06
CA ALA A 107 6.34 0.97 19.96
C ALA A 107 4.82 0.79 19.82
N ARG A 108 4.31 -0.43 20.05
CA ARG A 108 2.88 -0.71 20.07
C ARG A 108 2.15 0.08 21.14
N GLU A 109 2.65 0.03 22.37
CA GLU A 109 2.03 0.74 23.51
C GLU A 109 2.10 2.27 23.33
N LYS A 110 3.19 2.78 22.77
CA LYS A 110 3.32 4.21 22.44
C LYS A 110 2.31 4.64 21.40
N ALA A 111 2.07 3.81 20.36
CA ALA A 111 1.02 4.09 19.37
C ALA A 111 -0.39 4.05 20.00
N ARG A 112 -0.67 3.08 20.88
CA ARG A 112 -1.93 3.01 21.64
C ARG A 112 -2.15 4.24 22.51
N ALA A 113 -1.12 4.70 23.18
CA ALA A 113 -1.19 5.91 23.99
C ALA A 113 -1.51 7.15 23.15
N GLU A 114 -0.82 7.32 22.01
CA GLU A 114 -1.12 8.39 21.04
C GLU A 114 -2.57 8.33 20.56
N HIS A 115 -3.07 7.13 20.21
CA HIS A 115 -4.45 6.94 19.78
C HIS A 115 -5.46 7.31 20.87
N ASN A 116 -5.19 6.92 22.12
CA ASN A 116 -6.08 7.26 23.26
C ASN A 116 -6.04 8.75 23.60
N GLU A 117 -4.89 9.39 23.46
CA GLU A 117 -4.74 10.84 23.69
C GLU A 117 -5.57 11.64 22.68
N VAL A 118 -5.54 11.28 21.40
CA VAL A 118 -6.20 12.02 20.30
C VAL A 118 -7.69 11.70 20.20
N PHE A 119 -8.08 10.43 20.39
CA PHE A 119 -9.43 9.93 20.13
C PHE A 119 -10.20 9.50 21.39
N GLY A 120 -9.59 9.65 22.57
CA GLY A 120 -10.15 9.17 23.82
C GLY A 120 -10.02 7.65 24.00
N SER A 121 -10.23 7.18 25.23
CA SER A 121 -10.09 5.75 25.58
C SER A 121 -11.28 4.88 25.16
N ASP A 122 -12.44 5.47 24.87
CA ASP A 122 -13.60 4.75 24.39
C ASP A 122 -13.48 4.44 22.88
N ILE A 123 -13.13 3.19 22.58
CA ILE A 123 -12.91 2.71 21.21
C ILE A 123 -14.20 2.79 20.38
N SER A 124 -15.37 2.61 21.00
CA SER A 124 -16.66 2.61 20.30
C SER A 124 -16.99 3.95 19.64
N LEU A 125 -16.45 5.05 20.17
CA LEU A 125 -16.64 6.42 19.64
C LEU A 125 -15.66 6.80 18.54
N THR A 126 -14.65 5.96 18.26
CA THR A 126 -13.58 6.30 17.32
C THR A 126 -14.10 6.59 15.91
N SER A 127 -14.99 5.74 15.39
CA SER A 127 -15.56 5.92 14.05
C SER A 127 -16.34 7.23 13.92
N SER A 128 -17.18 7.57 14.91
CA SER A 128 -17.93 8.82 14.93
C SER A 128 -17.02 10.04 15.08
N ALA A 129 -15.95 9.94 15.86
CA ALA A 129 -14.96 11.01 16.01
C ALA A 129 -14.20 11.27 14.69
N ILE A 130 -13.80 10.22 13.95
CA ILE A 130 -13.18 10.36 12.63
C ILE A 130 -14.14 11.05 11.66
N MET A 131 -15.42 10.64 11.64
CA MET A 131 -16.42 11.25 10.74
C MET A 131 -16.69 12.71 11.07
N ALA A 132 -16.73 13.06 12.34
CA ALA A 132 -16.97 14.43 12.80
C ALA A 132 -15.76 15.35 12.61
N ALA A 133 -14.55 14.82 12.79
CA ALA A 133 -13.31 15.59 12.79
C ALA A 133 -12.14 14.82 12.10
N PRO A 134 -12.19 14.58 10.77
CA PRO A 134 -11.17 13.78 10.08
C PRO A 134 -9.76 14.36 10.16
N TYR A 135 -9.62 15.66 10.42
CA TYR A 135 -8.33 16.32 10.62
C TYR A 135 -7.55 15.80 11.84
N LEU A 136 -8.22 15.15 12.82
CA LEU A 136 -7.57 14.51 13.96
C LEU A 136 -6.58 13.42 13.54
N LEU A 137 -6.79 12.80 12.40
CA LEU A 137 -5.82 11.85 11.81
C LEU A 137 -4.45 12.48 11.51
N ASN A 138 -4.34 13.80 11.48
CA ASN A 138 -3.07 14.49 11.31
C ASN A 138 -2.32 14.71 12.63
N GLN A 139 -2.96 14.40 13.76
CA GLN A 139 -2.36 14.48 15.10
C GLN A 139 -1.79 13.14 15.59
N LEU A 140 -1.39 12.28 14.64
CA LEU A 140 -0.83 10.96 14.90
C LEU A 140 0.63 10.84 14.37
N PRO A 141 1.57 11.67 14.87
CA PRO A 141 2.94 11.70 14.36
C PRO A 141 3.68 10.38 14.57
N PHE A 142 3.50 9.68 15.69
CA PHE A 142 4.15 8.41 15.95
C PHE A 142 3.58 7.27 15.10
N THR A 143 2.27 7.24 14.89
CA THR A 143 1.62 6.34 13.94
C THR A 143 2.16 6.53 12.51
N VAL A 144 2.29 7.78 12.07
CA VAL A 144 2.92 8.10 10.77
C VAL A 144 4.37 7.66 10.72
N ALA A 145 5.12 7.81 11.81
CA ALA A 145 6.51 7.36 11.93
C ALA A 145 6.62 5.83 11.78
N ILE A 146 5.73 5.07 12.41
CA ILE A 146 5.63 3.61 12.24
C ILE A 146 5.39 3.25 10.77
N ILE A 147 4.38 3.85 10.13
CA ILE A 147 4.05 3.59 8.72
C ILE A 147 5.26 3.86 7.81
N LYS A 148 5.94 4.99 8.00
CA LYS A 148 7.12 5.35 7.21
C LYS A 148 8.26 4.36 7.41
N GLU A 149 8.51 3.91 8.63
CA GLU A 149 9.56 2.96 8.94
C GLU A 149 9.27 1.57 8.38
N VAL A 150 8.01 1.13 8.42
CA VAL A 150 7.58 -0.12 7.78
C VAL A 150 7.78 -0.04 6.27
N LEU A 151 7.36 1.05 5.63
CA LEU A 151 7.56 1.28 4.19
C LEU A 151 9.03 1.40 3.79
N ARG A 152 9.91 1.81 4.71
CA ARG A 152 11.35 1.77 4.51
C ARG A 152 11.88 0.33 4.52
N LEU A 153 11.54 -0.44 5.54
CA LEU A 153 12.03 -1.81 5.71
C LEU A 153 11.43 -2.79 4.72
N PHE A 154 10.14 -2.63 4.40
CA PHE A 154 9.35 -3.54 3.58
C PHE A 154 8.55 -2.77 2.52
N PRO A 155 9.19 -2.08 1.57
CA PRO A 155 8.47 -1.37 0.51
C PRO A 155 7.67 -2.38 -0.34
N PRO A 156 6.34 -2.19 -0.50
CA PRO A 156 5.50 -3.16 -1.20
C PRO A 156 5.65 -3.13 -2.73
N ALA A 157 6.27 -2.10 -3.26
CA ALA A 157 6.48 -1.92 -4.68
C ALA A 157 7.86 -1.30 -4.98
N SER A 158 8.28 -1.48 -6.20
CA SER A 158 9.43 -0.78 -6.79
C SER A 158 9.07 -0.33 -8.19
N SER A 159 9.84 0.54 -8.80
CA SER A 159 9.52 1.08 -10.11
C SER A 159 10.54 0.70 -11.17
N THR A 160 10.03 0.56 -12.39
CA THR A 160 10.85 0.36 -13.57
C THR A 160 10.68 1.51 -14.55
N ARG A 161 11.74 1.82 -15.30
CA ARG A 161 11.73 2.80 -16.38
C ARG A 161 12.44 2.22 -17.59
N TYR A 162 11.93 2.48 -18.77
CA TYR A 162 12.69 2.22 -19.99
C TYR A 162 13.77 3.26 -20.12
N GLY A 163 14.98 2.80 -20.45
CA GLY A 163 16.09 3.65 -20.82
C GLY A 163 15.86 4.29 -22.19
N ILE A 164 16.54 5.39 -22.41
CA ILE A 164 16.53 6.13 -23.68
C ILE A 164 17.97 6.44 -24.10
N PRO A 165 18.24 6.60 -25.41
CA PRO A 165 19.59 6.83 -25.93
C PRO A 165 20.32 8.02 -25.31
N GLU A 166 19.55 9.08 -24.98
CA GLU A 166 20.10 10.34 -24.46
C GLU A 166 20.41 10.30 -22.96
N LEU A 167 20.02 9.20 -22.24
CA LEU A 167 20.18 9.10 -20.81
C LEU A 167 21.26 8.09 -20.44
N SER A 168 22.25 8.54 -19.67
CA SER A 168 23.19 7.69 -18.95
C SER A 168 23.10 7.95 -17.45
N LEU A 169 23.15 6.90 -16.67
CA LEU A 169 23.25 7.01 -15.20
C LEU A 169 24.72 7.13 -14.82
N ALA A 170 25.03 8.04 -13.92
CA ALA A 170 26.40 8.23 -13.42
C ALA A 170 26.53 7.64 -12.01
N ALA A 171 27.51 6.77 -11.79
CA ALA A 171 27.86 6.25 -10.48
C ALA A 171 29.38 6.05 -10.37
N ASN A 172 29.99 6.52 -9.29
CA ASN A 172 31.42 6.37 -9.00
C ASN A 172 32.33 6.80 -10.16
N GLY A 173 31.97 7.89 -10.85
CA GLY A 173 32.72 8.40 -12.00
C GLY A 173 32.56 7.61 -13.30
N GLN A 174 31.71 6.59 -13.31
CA GLN A 174 31.41 5.75 -14.46
C GLN A 174 30.01 6.08 -15.01
N LEU A 175 29.87 6.08 -16.33
CA LEU A 175 28.58 6.27 -17.03
C LEU A 175 28.02 4.92 -17.48
N PHE A 176 26.75 4.73 -17.20
CA PHE A 176 25.98 3.55 -17.58
C PHE A 176 24.90 3.97 -18.58
N PRO A 177 25.06 3.70 -19.89
CA PRO A 177 24.04 3.97 -20.89
C PRO A 177 22.76 3.21 -20.57
N THR A 178 21.61 3.84 -20.78
CA THR A 178 20.33 3.22 -20.49
C THR A 178 19.58 2.70 -21.73
N ASP A 179 20.07 3.03 -22.92
CA ASP A 179 19.46 2.61 -24.19
C ASP A 179 19.29 1.10 -24.27
N GLY A 180 18.10 0.65 -24.66
CA GLY A 180 17.73 -0.75 -24.72
C GLY A 180 17.62 -1.47 -23.36
N CYS A 181 17.78 -0.75 -22.23
CA CYS A 181 17.73 -1.31 -20.89
C CYS A 181 16.40 -1.00 -20.20
N THR A 182 16.02 -1.88 -19.27
CA THR A 182 15.02 -1.58 -18.24
C THR A 182 15.75 -1.21 -16.95
N CYS A 183 15.63 0.05 -16.52
CA CYS A 183 16.19 0.53 -15.27
C CYS A 183 15.24 0.22 -14.13
N TRP A 184 15.70 -0.45 -13.09
CA TRP A 184 14.87 -0.83 -11.94
C TRP A 184 15.36 -0.14 -10.68
N SER A 185 14.46 0.63 -10.03
CA SER A 185 14.67 1.24 -8.73
C SER A 185 14.47 0.21 -7.63
N LEU A 186 15.55 -0.31 -7.07
CA LEU A 186 15.50 -1.33 -6.01
C LEU A 186 15.29 -0.68 -4.64
N HIS A 187 14.06 -0.31 -4.32
CA HIS A 187 13.72 0.40 -3.07
C HIS A 187 14.21 -0.33 -1.83
N GLN A 188 14.08 -1.66 -1.78
CA GLN A 188 14.52 -2.46 -0.65
C GLN A 188 16.02 -2.33 -0.37
N ALA A 189 16.85 -2.30 -1.42
CA ALA A 189 18.30 -2.10 -1.28
C ALA A 189 18.62 -0.64 -0.89
N MET A 190 18.00 0.32 -1.56
CA MET A 190 18.20 1.76 -1.29
C MET A 190 17.82 2.15 0.14
N HIS A 191 16.75 1.58 0.65
CA HIS A 191 16.25 1.87 2.00
C HIS A 191 17.04 1.16 3.11
N ARG A 192 18.02 0.32 2.75
CA ARG A 192 18.90 -0.39 3.69
C ARG A 192 20.37 -0.08 3.47
N ASP A 193 20.69 0.88 2.62
CA ASP A 193 22.07 1.31 2.36
C ASP A 193 22.62 2.07 3.58
N LEU A 194 23.72 1.55 4.15
CA LEU A 194 24.40 2.14 5.31
C LEU A 194 24.88 3.57 5.08
N LEU A 195 25.09 3.95 3.81
CA LEU A 195 25.50 5.32 3.47
C LEU A 195 24.42 6.36 3.82
N TYR A 196 23.16 5.95 3.78
CA TYR A 196 22.00 6.85 3.98
C TYR A 196 21.22 6.55 5.25
N TRP A 197 21.33 5.33 5.80
CA TRP A 197 20.49 4.86 6.89
C TRP A 197 21.33 4.31 8.05
N PRO A 198 21.55 5.08 9.11
CA PRO A 198 22.09 4.52 10.36
C PRO A 198 21.17 3.41 10.87
N GLN A 199 21.76 2.29 11.29
CA GLN A 199 21.02 1.09 11.73
C GLN A 199 19.94 0.66 10.72
N PRO A 200 20.31 0.30 9.47
CA PRO A 200 19.39 0.14 8.35
C PRO A 200 18.39 -1.00 8.53
N ASP A 201 18.74 -2.04 9.30
CA ASP A 201 17.89 -3.21 9.50
C ASP A 201 17.05 -3.14 10.78
N THR A 202 17.25 -2.10 11.60
CA THR A 202 16.51 -1.90 12.84
C THR A 202 15.20 -1.16 12.59
N PHE A 203 14.10 -1.66 13.17
CA PHE A 203 12.84 -0.94 13.21
C PHE A 203 12.90 0.20 14.22
N LEU A 204 13.03 1.42 13.74
CA LEU A 204 13.24 2.62 14.55
C LEU A 204 12.34 3.77 14.08
N PRO A 205 11.06 3.79 14.48
CA PRO A 205 10.13 4.85 14.12
C PRO A 205 10.60 6.25 14.55
N GLU A 206 11.38 6.33 15.62
CA GLU A 206 11.90 7.59 16.18
C GLU A 206 12.71 8.41 15.18
N ARG A 207 13.35 7.77 14.18
CA ARG A 207 14.10 8.50 13.13
C ARG A 207 13.25 9.53 12.36
N TRP A 208 11.94 9.36 12.36
CA TRP A 208 10.99 10.25 11.68
C TRP A 208 10.52 11.43 12.55
N LEU A 209 10.92 11.43 13.83
CA LEU A 209 10.48 12.41 14.83
C LEU A 209 11.63 13.28 15.37
N VAL A 210 12.88 12.96 15.01
CA VAL A 210 14.06 13.73 15.42
C VAL A 210 14.20 14.99 14.60
N SER A 211 15.00 15.95 15.08
CA SER A 211 15.32 17.18 14.37
C SER A 211 16.19 16.91 13.13
N LYS A 212 16.25 17.88 12.22
CA LYS A 212 17.04 17.76 10.97
C LYS A 212 18.55 17.62 11.21
N ASP A 213 19.02 18.03 12.37
CA ASP A 213 20.44 17.99 12.75
C ASP A 213 20.83 16.66 13.42
N ASP A 214 19.86 15.81 13.70
CA ASP A 214 20.09 14.48 14.29
C ASP A 214 20.66 13.52 13.23
N PRO A 215 21.70 12.73 13.57
CA PRO A 215 22.26 11.73 12.66
C PRO A 215 21.26 10.67 12.16
N LEU A 216 20.18 10.43 12.88
CA LEU A 216 19.11 9.51 12.47
C LEU A 216 18.15 10.12 11.45
N TYR A 217 18.16 11.46 11.28
CA TYR A 217 17.22 12.11 10.38
C TYR A 217 17.39 11.61 8.95
N PRO A 218 16.33 11.19 8.26
CA PRO A 218 16.42 10.61 6.92
C PRO A 218 17.01 11.56 5.89
N VAL A 219 18.01 11.12 5.18
CA VAL A 219 18.61 11.90 4.09
C VAL A 219 17.57 12.17 3.01
N ARG A 220 17.51 13.42 2.54
CA ARG A 220 16.56 13.84 1.52
C ARG A 220 16.68 12.96 0.26
N GLY A 221 15.55 12.37 -0.16
CA GLY A 221 15.46 11.51 -1.35
C GLY A 221 15.88 10.05 -1.11
N ALA A 222 16.40 9.69 0.06
CA ALA A 222 16.71 8.30 0.38
C ALA A 222 15.45 7.45 0.66
N TRP A 223 14.34 8.06 1.09
CA TRP A 223 13.06 7.38 1.32
C TRP A 223 12.13 7.59 0.12
N ARG A 224 11.84 6.51 -0.60
CA ARG A 224 11.10 6.57 -1.87
C ARG A 224 10.07 5.46 -2.06
N PRO A 225 9.30 5.02 -1.05
CA PRO A 225 8.35 3.92 -1.24
C PRO A 225 7.21 4.29 -2.20
N PHE A 226 6.94 5.58 -2.40
CA PHE A 226 5.94 6.13 -3.31
C PHE A 226 6.54 6.72 -4.59
N GLU A 227 7.85 6.59 -4.78
CA GLU A 227 8.63 7.31 -5.79
C GLU A 227 8.58 8.83 -5.65
N VAL A 228 9.20 9.54 -6.58
CA VAL A 228 9.21 11.00 -6.64
C VAL A 228 9.05 11.49 -8.09
N GLY A 229 8.61 12.76 -8.26
CA GLY A 229 8.43 13.39 -9.56
C GLY A 229 7.08 13.06 -10.22
N PRO A 230 6.95 13.28 -11.53
CA PRO A 230 5.66 13.21 -12.24
C PRO A 230 4.99 11.82 -12.24
N ARG A 231 5.74 10.78 -11.83
CA ARG A 231 5.26 9.38 -11.79
C ARG A 231 5.25 8.83 -10.37
N ASN A 232 5.19 9.71 -9.35
CA ASN A 232 4.97 9.29 -7.97
C ASN A 232 3.60 8.63 -7.80
N CYS A 233 3.42 7.92 -6.70
CA CYS A 233 2.15 7.23 -6.40
C CYS A 233 1.00 8.22 -6.25
N ILE A 234 -0.02 8.09 -7.09
CA ILE A 234 -1.23 8.94 -7.03
C ILE A 234 -2.06 8.66 -5.75
N GLY A 235 -1.97 7.42 -5.21
CA GLY A 235 -2.71 7.00 -4.01
C GLY A 235 -1.99 7.28 -2.70
N GLN A 236 -0.88 8.02 -2.67
CA GLN A 236 -0.07 8.21 -1.47
C GLN A 236 -0.88 8.77 -0.28
N GLU A 237 -1.64 9.84 -0.49
CA GLU A 237 -2.43 10.46 0.58
C GLU A 237 -3.59 9.57 1.04
N LEU A 238 -4.21 8.85 0.10
CA LEU A 238 -5.26 7.89 0.39
C LEU A 238 -4.75 6.76 1.27
N VAL A 239 -3.68 6.08 0.85
CA VAL A 239 -3.12 4.94 1.61
C VAL A 239 -2.57 5.37 2.97
N MET A 240 -1.96 6.54 3.09
CA MET A 240 -1.53 7.05 4.39
C MET A 240 -2.72 7.28 5.34
N SER A 241 -3.86 7.69 4.82
CA SER A 241 -5.09 7.84 5.60
C SER A 241 -5.70 6.47 5.95
N GLU A 242 -5.77 5.55 5.00
CA GLU A 242 -6.24 4.17 5.22
C GLU A 242 -5.43 3.44 6.28
N LEU A 243 -4.09 3.51 6.20
CA LEU A 243 -3.21 2.87 7.19
C LEU A 243 -3.39 3.46 8.59
N LYS A 244 -3.51 4.79 8.72
CA LYS A 244 -3.81 5.44 10.01
C LYS A 244 -5.13 4.95 10.58
N ILE A 245 -6.19 4.92 9.77
CA ILE A 245 -7.52 4.46 10.21
C ILE A 245 -7.48 2.99 10.59
N ALA A 246 -6.86 2.13 9.78
CA ALA A 246 -6.73 0.71 10.07
C ALA A 246 -5.98 0.46 11.39
N MET A 247 -4.86 1.15 11.62
CA MET A 247 -4.13 1.05 12.88
C MET A 247 -4.96 1.56 14.06
N LEU A 248 -5.63 2.70 13.92
CA LEU A 248 -6.46 3.31 14.96
C LEU A 248 -7.63 2.39 15.36
N MET A 249 -8.27 1.74 14.40
CA MET A 249 -9.41 0.85 14.63
C MET A 249 -9.03 -0.54 15.15
N THR A 250 -7.76 -0.95 14.99
CA THR A 250 -7.35 -2.32 15.33
C THR A 250 -6.37 -2.42 16.50
N LEU A 251 -5.36 -1.54 16.58
CA LEU A 251 -4.29 -1.68 17.58
C LEU A 251 -4.78 -1.55 19.03
N ARG A 252 -5.82 -0.77 19.28
CA ARG A 252 -6.36 -0.59 20.63
C ARG A 252 -7.22 -1.76 21.08
N GLU A 253 -7.79 -2.51 20.14
CA GLU A 253 -8.74 -3.58 20.41
C GLU A 253 -8.09 -4.96 20.33
N PHE A 254 -7.04 -5.12 19.47
CA PHE A 254 -6.48 -6.43 19.18
C PHE A 254 -4.96 -6.47 19.36
N ASN A 255 -4.49 -7.63 19.81
CA ASN A 255 -3.10 -8.09 19.68
C ASN A 255 -3.03 -9.03 18.49
N ILE A 256 -2.19 -8.71 17.50
CA ILE A 256 -2.00 -9.50 16.28
C ILE A 256 -0.56 -9.97 16.26
N GLU A 257 -0.35 -11.28 16.28
CA GLU A 257 0.98 -11.90 16.34
C GLU A 257 1.18 -12.89 15.21
N ALA A 258 2.33 -12.80 14.52
CA ALA A 258 2.67 -13.76 13.49
C ALA A 258 2.94 -15.14 14.11
N CYS A 259 2.36 -16.20 13.53
CA CYS A 259 2.46 -17.58 14.04
C CYS A 259 3.06 -18.55 13.00
N TYR A 260 4.18 -18.15 12.40
CA TYR A 260 4.84 -18.92 11.34
C TYR A 260 5.30 -20.31 11.80
N GLU A 261 5.80 -20.45 13.03
CA GLU A 261 6.27 -21.74 13.55
C GLU A 261 5.15 -22.77 13.59
N GLU A 262 3.99 -22.39 14.12
CA GLU A 262 2.82 -23.26 14.17
C GLU A 262 2.27 -23.55 12.77
N TRP A 263 2.26 -22.53 11.91
CA TRP A 263 1.86 -22.69 10.53
C TRP A 263 2.74 -23.68 9.79
N ASP A 264 4.06 -23.58 9.94
CA ASP A 264 5.01 -24.48 9.31
C ASP A 264 4.87 -25.91 9.86
N GLN A 265 4.66 -26.07 11.18
CA GLN A 265 4.33 -27.36 11.80
C GLN A 265 3.05 -27.98 11.24
N MET A 266 1.97 -27.21 11.15
CA MET A 266 0.68 -27.66 10.58
C MET A 266 0.83 -28.10 9.11
N LYS A 267 1.73 -27.48 8.37
CA LYS A 267 2.03 -27.84 6.97
C LYS A 267 3.08 -28.93 6.81
N GLY A 268 3.58 -29.48 7.93
CA GLY A 268 4.65 -30.49 7.90
C GLY A 268 5.96 -29.98 7.31
N ARG A 269 6.23 -28.67 7.42
CA ARG A 269 7.43 -28.03 6.86
C ARG A 269 8.54 -28.00 7.91
N THR A 270 9.75 -28.37 7.49
CA THR A 270 10.97 -28.25 8.28
C THR A 270 12.02 -27.48 7.50
N GLY A 271 12.88 -26.74 8.19
CA GLY A 271 13.96 -25.97 7.54
C GLY A 271 13.46 -24.88 6.60
N CYS A 272 12.43 -24.16 7.02
CA CYS A 272 11.84 -23.10 6.21
C CYS A 272 12.84 -21.99 5.91
N ARG A 273 12.76 -21.46 4.68
CA ARG A 273 13.61 -20.36 4.23
C ARG A 273 13.38 -19.10 5.06
N THR A 274 14.48 -18.47 5.43
CA THR A 274 14.52 -17.12 5.99
C THR A 274 15.40 -16.22 5.11
N VAL A 275 15.18 -14.92 5.15
CA VAL A 275 16.04 -13.92 4.53
C VAL A 275 16.43 -12.93 5.61
N ASN A 276 17.73 -12.78 5.87
CA ASN A 276 18.27 -11.97 7.00
C ASN A 276 17.63 -12.33 8.35
N GLY A 277 17.38 -13.64 8.60
CA GLY A 277 16.70 -14.11 9.80
C GLY A 277 15.18 -13.91 9.81
N GLU A 278 14.60 -13.28 8.78
CA GLU A 278 13.18 -12.98 8.69
C GLU A 278 12.43 -14.10 7.98
N ARG A 279 11.47 -14.74 8.70
CA ARG A 279 10.58 -15.75 8.13
C ARG A 279 9.46 -15.11 7.28
N ALA A 280 9.03 -13.91 7.64
CA ALA A 280 8.10 -13.08 6.88
C ALA A 280 8.80 -12.27 5.77
N TYR A 281 9.82 -12.87 5.11
CA TYR A 281 10.53 -12.17 4.04
C TYR A 281 9.59 -11.84 2.86
N GLN A 282 9.96 -10.79 2.10
CA GLN A 282 9.16 -10.38 0.95
C GLN A 282 9.34 -11.33 -0.23
N VAL A 283 8.22 -11.68 -0.85
CA VAL A 283 8.18 -12.38 -2.15
C VAL A 283 7.51 -11.49 -3.19
N LEU A 284 8.04 -11.50 -4.41
CA LEU A 284 7.44 -10.78 -5.54
C LEU A 284 6.34 -11.65 -6.17
N ASP A 285 5.11 -11.16 -6.10
CA ASP A 285 3.96 -11.79 -6.74
C ASP A 285 2.97 -10.69 -7.18
N GLY A 286 3.35 -9.97 -8.24
CA GLY A 286 2.73 -8.70 -8.62
C GLY A 286 3.31 -7.54 -7.83
N THR A 287 3.05 -7.51 -6.53
CA THR A 287 3.69 -6.62 -5.54
C THR A 287 4.55 -7.44 -4.58
N MET A 288 5.28 -6.77 -3.69
CA MET A 288 6.05 -7.41 -2.62
C MET A 288 5.14 -7.68 -1.43
N ARG A 289 5.02 -8.95 -1.02
CA ARG A 289 4.19 -9.36 0.11
C ARG A 289 4.92 -10.37 1.01
N PRO A 290 4.47 -10.57 2.27
CA PRO A 290 5.07 -11.57 3.14
C PRO A 290 4.96 -12.98 2.55
N ALA A 291 6.04 -13.75 2.65
CA ALA A 291 6.01 -15.17 2.30
C ALA A 291 4.91 -15.90 3.08
N ASP A 292 4.17 -16.78 2.41
CA ASP A 292 3.03 -17.52 2.97
C ASP A 292 1.89 -16.63 3.55
N GLY A 293 1.85 -15.33 3.22
CA GLY A 293 0.74 -14.45 3.54
C GLY A 293 0.62 -14.02 5.01
N MET A 294 1.67 -14.16 5.82
CA MET A 294 1.70 -13.82 7.25
C MET A 294 0.58 -14.49 8.07
N PRO A 295 0.67 -15.80 8.33
CA PRO A 295 -0.23 -16.45 9.27
C PRO A 295 -0.15 -15.79 10.64
N CYS A 296 -1.30 -15.47 11.25
CA CYS A 296 -1.33 -14.74 12.51
C CYS A 296 -2.41 -15.28 13.48
N LYS A 297 -2.20 -15.02 14.75
CA LYS A 297 -3.19 -15.13 15.83
C LYS A 297 -3.68 -13.76 16.21
N VAL A 298 -4.97 -13.66 16.48
CA VAL A 298 -5.61 -12.43 16.94
C VAL A 298 -6.23 -12.70 18.31
N ALA A 299 -5.92 -11.84 19.26
CA ALA A 299 -6.51 -11.85 20.60
C ALA A 299 -7.00 -10.43 20.95
N VAL A 300 -8.03 -10.35 21.78
CA VAL A 300 -8.48 -9.05 22.31
C VAL A 300 -7.38 -8.49 23.21
N ALA A 301 -7.09 -7.20 23.08
CA ALA A 301 -6.14 -6.51 23.95
C ALA A 301 -6.72 -6.43 25.37
N SER A 302 -5.90 -6.78 26.36
CA SER A 302 -6.24 -6.70 27.78
C SER A 302 -6.02 -5.30 28.34
#